data_32e1827bf7aecee96322d95266760036
#
_entry.id   32e1827bf7aecee96322d95266760036
#
_cell.length_a   1.000
_cell.length_b   1.000
_cell.length_c   1.000
_cell.angle_alpha   90.00
_cell.angle_beta   90.00
_cell.angle_gamma   90.00
#
_symmetry.space_group_name_H-M   'P 1'
#
loop_
_entity.id
_entity.type
_entity.pdbx_description
1 polymer ?
#
loop_
_entity_poly.entity_id
_entity_poly.type
_entity_poly.pdbx_seq_one_letter_code
_entity_poly.pdbx_strand_id
1 'polypeptide(L)'
;KLLIYLEGGGACSNVGFCNFNPPNVASSLAGDGETVLGTALGTIPGRQQPGIYTQADHLGAPAGIFETGNAQNPFKDWNQIYIPYCTGDVHFGSKRNGSVPGLQNQQFVGHLNMKLFTARIVPTFQSKVDRVILTGSSAGSFGAALNLSMVQDAFGDVPVDVIADAGV
;
A
#
# COMPACT_ATOMS: atom_id res chain seq x y z
N LYS A 1 18.89 -5.71 -0.03
CA LYS A 1 17.58 -6.30 0.29
C LYS A 1 16.53 -5.21 0.37
N LEU A 2 15.27 -5.55 0.04
CA LEU A 2 14.15 -4.60 0.01
C LEU A 2 12.93 -5.21 0.71
N LEU A 3 12.34 -4.46 1.62
CA LEU A 3 11.05 -4.74 2.24
C LEU A 3 10.02 -3.78 1.65
N ILE A 4 8.95 -4.34 1.08
CA ILE A 4 7.78 -3.57 0.60
C ILE A 4 6.60 -3.94 1.50
N TYR A 5 6.12 -2.98 2.25
CA TYR A 5 5.03 -3.17 3.20
C TYR A 5 3.76 -2.50 2.69
N LEU A 6 2.68 -3.27 2.68
CA LEU A 6 1.34 -2.80 2.34
C LEU A 6 0.54 -2.57 3.63
N GLU A 7 0.03 -1.35 3.77
CA GLU A 7 -0.79 -0.98 4.93
C GLU A 7 -2.11 -1.74 4.94
N GLY A 8 -2.57 -2.12 6.13
CA GLY A 8 -3.90 -2.68 6.36
C GLY A 8 -4.96 -1.60 6.60
N GLY A 9 -6.20 -2.01 6.85
CA GLY A 9 -7.27 -1.07 7.17
C GLY A 9 -8.68 -1.55 6.81
N GLY A 10 -8.92 -2.84 6.79
CA GLY A 10 -10.22 -3.42 6.45
C GLY A 10 -10.53 -3.40 4.95
N ALA A 11 -11.80 -3.55 4.61
CA ALA A 11 -12.28 -3.52 3.22
C ALA A 11 -13.55 -2.67 3.11
N CYS A 12 -13.61 -1.81 2.10
CA CYS A 12 -14.73 -0.93 1.85
C CYS A 12 -15.89 -1.70 1.21
N SER A 13 -16.74 -2.32 2.02
CA SER A 13 -17.90 -3.11 1.59
C SER A 13 -19.24 -2.39 1.77
N ASN A 14 -19.28 -1.36 2.61
CA ASN A 14 -20.43 -0.48 2.82
C ASN A 14 -19.96 0.84 3.44
N VAL A 15 -20.86 1.82 3.60
CA VAL A 15 -20.51 3.16 4.12
C VAL A 15 -19.77 3.12 5.46
N GLY A 16 -20.15 2.24 6.38
CA GLY A 16 -19.51 2.13 7.69
C GLY A 16 -18.07 1.66 7.57
N PHE A 17 -17.81 0.61 6.80
CA PHE A 17 -16.46 0.08 6.57
C PHE A 17 -15.60 1.02 5.71
N CYS A 18 -16.19 1.70 4.73
CA CYS A 18 -15.45 2.67 3.91
C CYS A 18 -15.03 3.90 4.73
N ASN A 19 -15.82 4.31 5.70
CA ASN A 19 -15.47 5.42 6.59
C ASN A 19 -14.32 5.08 7.57
N PHE A 20 -14.11 3.80 7.83
CA PHE A 20 -12.95 3.32 8.59
C PHE A 20 -11.66 3.51 7.84
N ASN A 21 -11.74 3.57 6.53
CA ASN A 21 -10.61 3.69 5.64
C ASN A 21 -10.67 5.07 4.97
N PRO A 22 -10.00 6.08 5.53
CA PRO A 22 -10.07 7.47 5.05
C PRO A 22 -9.79 7.72 3.57
N PRO A 23 -9.39 6.77 2.83
CA PRO A 23 -8.79 6.89 1.52
C PRO A 23 -9.74 7.10 0.37
N ASN A 24 -11.01 6.96 0.56
CA ASN A 24 -11.94 7.31 -0.51
C ASN A 24 -11.99 8.81 -0.83
N VAL A 25 -11.18 9.58 -0.14
CA VAL A 25 -10.89 10.98 -0.50
C VAL A 25 -10.19 11.08 -1.85
N ALA A 26 -9.44 10.09 -2.27
CA ALA A 26 -8.86 10.02 -3.61
C ALA A 26 -9.93 9.94 -4.72
N SER A 27 -11.14 9.53 -4.39
CA SER A 27 -12.24 9.45 -5.35
C SER A 27 -12.66 10.80 -5.91
N SER A 28 -12.43 11.89 -5.20
CA SER A 28 -12.82 13.23 -5.64
C SER A 28 -11.78 13.90 -6.54
N LEU A 29 -10.59 13.33 -6.67
CA LEU A 29 -9.47 13.97 -7.36
C LEU A 29 -9.03 13.24 -8.62
N ALA A 30 -9.49 12.01 -8.85
CA ALA A 30 -9.06 11.19 -9.97
C ALA A 30 -9.87 11.46 -11.24
N GLY A 31 -9.64 12.61 -11.87
CA GLY A 31 -10.21 12.87 -13.20
C GLY A 31 -9.56 12.05 -14.33
N ASP A 32 -8.32 11.65 -14.23
CA ASP A 32 -7.52 11.16 -15.36
C ASP A 32 -6.66 9.91 -15.12
N GLY A 33 -6.64 9.38 -13.94
CA GLY A 33 -5.92 8.12 -13.65
C GLY A 33 -4.41 8.22 -13.50
N GLU A 34 -3.79 9.30 -13.90
CA GLU A 34 -2.34 9.55 -13.67
C GLU A 34 -2.07 10.21 -12.32
N THR A 35 -3.04 10.89 -11.79
CA THR A 35 -2.91 11.70 -10.57
C THR A 35 -3.04 10.88 -9.28
N VAL A 36 -3.35 9.60 -9.36
CA VAL A 36 -3.61 8.74 -8.18
C VAL A 36 -2.41 8.65 -7.23
N LEU A 37 -1.20 8.69 -7.76
CA LEU A 37 0.03 8.69 -6.94
C LEU A 37 0.26 10.00 -6.18
N GLY A 38 -0.19 11.13 -6.73
CA GLY A 38 0.01 12.44 -6.11
C GLY A 38 -1.10 12.86 -5.17
N THR A 39 -2.29 12.32 -5.33
CA THR A 39 -3.50 12.76 -4.63
C THR A 39 -4.10 11.72 -3.67
N ALA A 40 -3.62 10.49 -3.70
CA ALA A 40 -3.87 9.51 -2.65
C ALA A 40 -3.40 9.96 -1.25
N LEU A 41 -2.79 11.11 -1.19
CA LEU A 41 -2.39 11.87 -0.01
C LEU A 41 -3.56 12.67 0.59
N GLY A 42 -4.78 12.17 0.41
CA GLY A 42 -5.98 12.75 0.97
C GLY A 42 -5.89 12.92 2.49
N THR A 43 -6.64 13.88 2.99
CA THR A 43 -6.70 14.19 4.40
C THR A 43 -7.11 12.98 5.24
N ILE A 44 -6.21 12.52 6.07
CA ILE A 44 -6.55 11.64 7.19
C ILE A 44 -7.46 12.44 8.12
N PRO A 45 -8.56 11.87 8.64
CA PRO A 45 -9.36 12.54 9.66
C PRO A 45 -8.46 13.00 10.82
N GLY A 46 -8.44 14.32 11.05
CA GLY A 46 -7.55 14.93 12.03
C GLY A 46 -6.26 15.53 11.47
N ARG A 47 -5.97 15.40 10.18
CA ARG A 47 -4.85 16.06 9.49
C ARG A 47 -5.33 17.12 8.52
N GLN A 48 -4.79 18.32 8.65
CA GLN A 48 -5.22 19.49 7.89
C GLN A 48 -4.47 19.76 6.58
N GLN A 49 -3.59 18.86 6.13
CA GLN A 49 -2.82 19.11 4.91
C GLN A 49 -2.75 17.87 4.00
N PRO A 50 -2.99 18.04 2.69
CA PRO A 50 -2.52 17.10 1.71
C PRO A 50 -1.00 17.10 1.78
N GLY A 51 -0.40 15.99 2.10
CA GLY A 51 1.03 15.95 2.36
C GLY A 51 1.66 14.65 1.95
N ILE A 52 2.95 14.68 1.91
CA ILE A 52 3.78 13.49 1.78
C ILE A 52 3.56 12.65 3.04
N TYR A 53 3.14 11.41 2.87
CA TYR A 53 3.10 10.45 3.95
C TYR A 53 4.52 10.16 4.41
N THR A 54 4.79 10.45 5.67
CA THR A 54 6.03 10.05 6.32
C THR A 54 5.78 8.85 7.20
N GLN A 55 6.80 8.09 7.52
CA GLN A 55 6.73 6.97 8.46
C GLN A 55 6.09 7.40 9.81
N ALA A 56 6.42 8.61 10.29
CA ALA A 56 5.85 9.16 11.52
C ALA A 56 4.33 9.39 11.43
N ASP A 57 3.82 9.57 10.23
CA ASP A 57 2.40 9.85 10.00
C ASP A 57 1.53 8.62 10.19
N HIS A 58 2.04 7.44 9.91
CA HIS A 58 1.31 6.18 9.96
C HIS A 58 1.59 5.37 11.21
N LEU A 59 2.82 5.35 11.63
CA LEU A 59 3.31 4.39 12.61
C LEU A 59 3.58 5.04 13.98
N GLY A 60 3.49 6.37 14.08
CA GLY A 60 4.03 7.04 15.25
C GLY A 60 5.55 6.82 15.34
N ALA A 61 6.06 6.43 16.49
CA ALA A 61 7.45 5.97 16.60
C ALA A 61 7.60 4.65 15.81
N PRO A 62 8.73 4.46 15.10
CA PRO A 62 9.03 3.20 14.42
C PRO A 62 8.87 2.02 15.37
N ALA A 63 8.10 1.01 14.97
CA ALA A 63 7.85 -0.17 15.77
C ALA A 63 7.89 -1.44 14.91
N GLY A 64 8.16 -2.58 15.54
CA GLY A 64 8.19 -3.88 14.88
C GLY A 64 9.23 -3.92 13.76
N ILE A 65 8.79 -4.30 12.56
CA ILE A 65 9.68 -4.45 11.39
C ILE A 65 10.32 -3.13 10.92
N PHE A 66 9.76 -1.99 11.33
CA PHE A 66 10.26 -0.66 10.97
C PHE A 66 11.24 -0.09 12.00
N GLU A 67 11.46 -0.76 13.13
CA GLU A 67 12.37 -0.31 14.20
C GLU A 67 13.82 -0.60 13.82
N THR A 68 14.43 0.26 13.04
CA THR A 68 15.81 0.09 12.56
C THR A 68 16.85 0.18 13.65
N GLY A 69 16.52 0.81 14.78
CA GLY A 69 17.38 0.86 15.99
C GLY A 69 17.42 -0.43 16.81
N ASN A 70 16.50 -1.35 16.58
CA ASN A 70 16.43 -2.61 17.32
C ASN A 70 17.37 -3.66 16.69
N ALA A 71 18.40 -4.05 17.43
CA ALA A 71 19.39 -5.04 16.97
C ALA A 71 18.77 -6.41 16.64
N GLN A 72 17.62 -6.76 17.23
CA GLN A 72 16.91 -8.01 16.99
C GLN A 72 15.98 -7.95 15.77
N ASN A 73 15.75 -6.77 15.19
CA ASN A 73 14.95 -6.65 13.99
C ASN A 73 15.71 -7.19 12.76
N PRO A 74 15.25 -8.28 12.12
CA PRO A 74 15.92 -8.84 10.95
C PRO A 74 15.91 -7.93 9.73
N PHE A 75 15.05 -6.92 9.72
CA PHE A 75 14.87 -5.95 8.63
C PHE A 75 15.55 -4.60 8.91
N LYS A 76 16.28 -4.45 10.01
CA LYS A 76 16.87 -3.16 10.43
C LYS A 76 17.81 -2.52 9.38
N ASP A 77 18.50 -3.36 8.60
CA ASP A 77 19.46 -2.94 7.56
C ASP A 77 18.89 -3.05 6.14
N TRP A 78 17.58 -3.28 5.97
CA TRP A 78 16.94 -3.36 4.68
C TRP A 78 16.45 -1.99 4.21
N ASN A 79 16.44 -1.78 2.90
CA ASN A 79 15.63 -0.71 2.34
C ASN A 79 14.16 -1.01 2.63
N GLN A 80 13.40 -0.03 3.08
CA GLN A 80 12.00 -0.20 3.46
C GLN A 80 11.13 0.77 2.67
N ILE A 81 10.07 0.23 2.05
CA ILE A 81 9.04 1.00 1.35
C ILE A 81 7.71 0.72 2.01
N TYR A 82 7.03 1.77 2.40
CA TYR A 82 5.69 1.73 2.93
C TYR A 82 4.70 2.19 1.86
N ILE A 83 3.71 1.34 1.55
CA ILE A 83 2.64 1.65 0.61
C ILE A 83 1.36 1.87 1.40
N PRO A 84 0.83 3.11 1.41
CA PRO A 84 -0.39 3.43 2.14
C PRO A 84 -1.61 2.78 1.49
N TYR A 85 -2.58 2.43 2.32
CA TYR A 85 -3.81 1.80 1.89
C TYR A 85 -4.88 2.85 1.55
N CYS A 86 -5.02 3.19 0.27
CA CYS A 86 -5.81 4.32 -0.20
C CYS A 86 -7.14 3.96 -0.87
N THR A 87 -7.49 2.69 -1.02
CA THR A 87 -8.59 2.31 -1.91
C THR A 87 -9.61 1.37 -1.31
N GLY A 88 -9.38 0.89 -0.09
CA GLY A 88 -10.32 0.03 0.62
C GLY A 88 -10.63 -1.32 -0.05
N ASP A 89 -9.77 -1.79 -0.95
CA ASP A 89 -9.99 -2.91 -1.87
C ASP A 89 -8.89 -3.99 -1.78
N VAL A 90 -8.26 -4.12 -0.62
CA VAL A 90 -7.14 -5.01 -0.31
C VAL A 90 -5.96 -4.88 -1.28
N HIS A 91 -5.69 -3.67 -1.77
CA HIS A 91 -4.66 -3.35 -2.78
C HIS A 91 -4.81 -4.09 -4.11
N PHE A 92 -6.01 -4.59 -4.44
CA PHE A 92 -6.18 -5.47 -5.61
C PHE A 92 -7.36 -5.10 -6.52
N GLY A 93 -8.14 -4.09 -6.17
CA GLY A 93 -9.23 -3.63 -7.02
C GLY A 93 -8.75 -3.00 -8.32
N SER A 94 -9.60 -3.08 -9.35
CA SER A 94 -9.36 -2.45 -10.67
C SER A 94 -10.59 -1.70 -11.19
N LYS A 95 -11.59 -1.47 -10.33
CA LYS A 95 -12.85 -0.85 -10.71
C LYS A 95 -12.90 0.63 -10.36
N ARG A 96 -12.95 1.49 -11.36
CA ARG A 96 -13.25 2.91 -11.21
C ARG A 96 -14.76 3.12 -11.05
N ASN A 97 -15.13 4.14 -10.29
CA ASN A 97 -16.52 4.52 -10.07
C ASN A 97 -17.41 3.35 -9.59
N GLY A 98 -16.83 2.51 -8.73
CA GLY A 98 -17.55 1.42 -8.08
C GLY A 98 -18.59 1.94 -7.09
N SER A 99 -19.55 1.09 -6.73
CA SER A 99 -20.55 1.40 -5.73
C SER A 99 -20.63 0.29 -4.71
N VAL A 100 -20.85 0.67 -3.46
CA VAL A 100 -21.18 -0.23 -2.35
C VAL A 100 -22.43 0.31 -1.64
N PRO A 101 -23.09 -0.48 -0.81
CA PRO A 101 -24.26 0.01 -0.07
C PRO A 101 -23.98 1.31 0.68
N GLY A 102 -24.71 2.36 0.31
CA GLY A 102 -24.60 3.69 0.89
C GLY A 102 -23.54 4.62 0.29
N LEU A 103 -22.70 4.15 -0.67
CA LEU A 103 -21.69 4.98 -1.33
C LEU A 103 -21.60 4.71 -2.82
N GLN A 104 -21.41 5.77 -3.59
CA GLN A 104 -21.26 5.76 -5.05
C GLN A 104 -19.87 6.30 -5.44
N ASN A 105 -19.45 6.00 -6.66
CA ASN A 105 -18.27 6.57 -7.30
C ASN A 105 -16.96 6.32 -6.52
N GLN A 106 -16.84 5.15 -5.91
CA GLN A 106 -15.64 4.75 -5.19
C GLN A 106 -14.55 4.28 -6.15
N GLN A 107 -13.30 4.63 -5.87
CA GLN A 107 -12.16 4.24 -6.69
C GLN A 107 -11.48 2.99 -6.11
N PHE A 108 -11.96 1.82 -6.49
CA PHE A 108 -11.34 0.55 -6.15
C PHE A 108 -10.21 0.25 -7.15
N VAL A 109 -9.10 0.94 -7.02
CA VAL A 109 -7.99 0.92 -7.99
C VAL A 109 -6.67 0.47 -7.38
N GLY A 110 -6.72 -0.30 -6.30
CA GLY A 110 -5.54 -0.75 -5.56
C GLY A 110 -4.55 -1.52 -6.43
N HIS A 111 -5.01 -2.39 -7.33
CA HIS A 111 -4.13 -3.09 -8.27
C HIS A 111 -3.47 -2.15 -9.29
N LEU A 112 -4.19 -1.13 -9.76
CA LEU A 112 -3.60 -0.12 -10.63
C LEU A 112 -2.52 0.69 -9.90
N ASN A 113 -2.80 1.05 -8.65
CA ASN A 113 -1.81 1.73 -7.81
C ASN A 113 -0.57 0.84 -7.59
N MET A 114 -0.77 -0.44 -7.31
CA MET A 114 0.36 -1.39 -7.16
C MET A 114 1.21 -1.47 -8.41
N LYS A 115 0.62 -1.47 -9.60
CA LYS A 115 1.38 -1.40 -10.87
C LYS A 115 2.23 -0.12 -10.96
N LEU A 116 1.66 1.02 -10.60
CA LEU A 116 2.37 2.31 -10.63
C LEU A 116 3.50 2.36 -9.59
N PHE A 117 3.25 1.88 -8.37
CA PHE A 117 4.29 1.78 -7.35
C PHE A 117 5.42 0.85 -7.79
N THR A 118 5.08 -0.32 -8.32
CA THR A 118 6.07 -1.29 -8.82
C THR A 118 6.89 -0.69 -9.96
N ALA A 119 6.25 -0.02 -10.92
CA ALA A 119 6.94 0.66 -12.01
C ALA A 119 7.91 1.76 -11.52
N ARG A 120 7.64 2.37 -10.36
CA ARG A 120 8.53 3.36 -9.74
C ARG A 120 9.65 2.71 -8.92
N ILE A 121 9.35 1.61 -8.23
CA ILE A 121 10.27 0.93 -7.31
C ILE A 121 11.34 0.15 -8.09
N VAL A 122 10.93 -0.61 -9.10
CA VAL A 122 11.82 -1.52 -9.84
C VAL A 122 13.04 -0.82 -10.43
N PRO A 123 12.94 0.29 -11.18
CA PRO A 123 14.13 0.96 -11.72
C PRO A 123 15.09 1.47 -10.66
N THR A 124 14.59 1.70 -9.44
CA THR A 124 15.40 2.20 -8.34
C THR A 124 16.19 1.08 -7.65
N PHE A 125 15.60 -0.10 -7.53
CA PHE A 125 16.11 -1.15 -6.65
C PHE A 125 16.53 -2.44 -7.33
N GLN A 126 15.97 -2.83 -8.49
CA GLN A 126 16.17 -4.13 -9.11
C GLN A 126 17.65 -4.53 -9.25
N SER A 127 18.51 -3.60 -9.69
CA SER A 127 19.94 -3.86 -9.86
C SER A 127 20.76 -3.74 -8.56
N LYS A 128 20.13 -3.39 -7.43
CA LYS A 128 20.80 -3.08 -6.16
C LYS A 128 20.42 -4.02 -5.03
N VAL A 129 19.45 -4.88 -5.25
CA VAL A 129 18.97 -5.81 -4.24
C VAL A 129 19.01 -7.24 -4.75
N ASP A 130 19.25 -8.16 -3.85
CA ASP A 130 19.34 -9.60 -4.08
C ASP A 130 18.09 -10.34 -3.61
N ARG A 131 17.18 -9.67 -2.94
CA ARG A 131 15.93 -10.21 -2.40
C ARG A 131 14.92 -9.11 -2.12
N VAL A 132 13.66 -9.40 -2.36
CA VAL A 132 12.51 -8.58 -1.98
C VAL A 132 11.61 -9.38 -1.04
N ILE A 133 11.14 -8.76 0.02
CA ILE A 133 10.02 -9.24 0.82
C ILE A 133 8.83 -8.31 0.57
N LEU A 134 7.74 -8.88 0.08
CA LEU A 134 6.45 -8.22 -0.01
C LEU A 134 5.62 -8.63 1.19
N THR A 135 5.19 -7.69 1.99
CA THR A 135 4.47 -7.98 3.24
C THR A 135 3.40 -6.95 3.51
N GLY A 136 2.61 -7.18 4.53
CA GLY A 136 1.58 -6.26 4.99
C GLY A 136 0.77 -6.89 6.10
N SER A 137 0.00 -6.10 6.82
CA SER A 137 -0.89 -6.58 7.87
C SER A 137 -2.34 -6.47 7.46
N SER A 138 -3.21 -7.42 7.88
CA SER A 138 -4.64 -7.42 7.60
C SER A 138 -4.93 -7.31 6.10
N ALA A 139 -5.64 -6.26 5.64
CA ALA A 139 -5.89 -6.00 4.22
C ALA A 139 -4.60 -5.92 3.39
N GLY A 140 -3.50 -5.42 3.96
CA GLY A 140 -2.19 -5.39 3.31
C GLY A 140 -1.57 -6.77 3.12
N SER A 141 -1.85 -7.71 4.02
CA SER A 141 -1.45 -9.10 3.88
C SER A 141 -2.12 -9.78 2.67
N PHE A 142 -3.44 -9.58 2.50
CA PHE A 142 -4.14 -10.00 1.29
C PHE A 142 -3.55 -9.33 0.05
N GLY A 143 -3.29 -8.02 0.13
CA GLY A 143 -2.66 -7.27 -0.95
C GLY A 143 -1.29 -7.83 -1.34
N ALA A 144 -0.45 -8.20 -0.38
CA ALA A 144 0.85 -8.81 -0.61
C ALA A 144 0.71 -10.15 -1.36
N ALA A 145 -0.15 -11.04 -0.87
CA ALA A 145 -0.39 -12.34 -1.49
C ALA A 145 -0.94 -12.21 -2.93
N LEU A 146 -1.94 -11.33 -3.12
CA LEU A 146 -2.61 -11.15 -4.41
C LEU A 146 -1.74 -10.47 -5.48
N ASN A 147 -0.79 -9.63 -5.07
CA ASN A 147 0.11 -8.94 -6.00
C ASN A 147 1.47 -9.62 -6.17
N LEU A 148 1.73 -10.77 -5.53
CA LEU A 148 3.02 -11.45 -5.57
C LEU A 148 3.51 -11.68 -7.00
N SER A 149 2.69 -12.30 -7.85
CA SER A 149 3.12 -12.64 -9.22
C SER A 149 3.49 -11.39 -10.02
N MET A 150 2.68 -10.34 -9.93
CA MET A 150 2.97 -9.07 -10.62
C MET A 150 4.27 -8.44 -10.15
N VAL A 151 4.54 -8.46 -8.84
CA VAL A 151 5.77 -7.89 -8.29
C VAL A 151 6.97 -8.77 -8.66
N GLN A 152 6.84 -10.11 -8.59
CA GLN A 152 7.89 -11.04 -9.02
C GLN A 152 8.24 -10.85 -10.50
N ASP A 153 7.24 -10.79 -11.38
CA ASP A 153 7.44 -10.57 -12.81
C ASP A 153 8.20 -9.27 -13.09
N ALA A 154 7.88 -8.22 -12.34
CA ALA A 154 8.51 -6.92 -12.49
C ALA A 154 9.97 -6.89 -11.98
N PHE A 155 10.29 -7.64 -10.92
CA PHE A 155 11.66 -7.76 -10.41
C PHE A 155 12.52 -8.80 -11.18
N GLY A 156 11.90 -9.64 -12.02
CA GLY A 156 12.59 -10.62 -12.84
C GLY A 156 13.30 -11.69 -12.01
N ASP A 157 14.63 -11.81 -12.17
CA ASP A 157 15.44 -12.82 -11.48
C ASP A 157 15.66 -12.54 -9.98
N VAL A 158 15.28 -11.35 -9.48
CA VAL A 158 15.37 -11.07 -8.05
C VAL A 158 14.20 -11.73 -7.33
N PRO A 159 14.45 -12.69 -6.41
CA PRO A 159 13.37 -13.41 -5.73
C PRO A 159 12.51 -12.50 -4.88
N VAL A 160 11.20 -12.66 -4.99
CA VAL A 160 10.19 -11.97 -4.18
C VAL A 160 9.46 -13.00 -3.31
N ASP A 161 9.63 -12.89 -2.01
CA ASP A 161 8.91 -13.72 -1.03
C ASP A 161 7.78 -12.92 -0.38
N VAL A 162 6.75 -13.61 0.10
CA VAL A 162 5.65 -13.00 0.86
C VAL A 162 5.70 -13.40 2.33
N ILE A 163 5.50 -12.41 3.18
CA ILE A 163 5.15 -12.63 4.59
C ILE A 163 3.75 -12.05 4.79
N ALA A 164 2.76 -12.92 4.99
CA ALA A 164 1.38 -12.52 5.21
C ALA A 164 1.09 -12.50 6.72
N ASP A 165 0.80 -11.31 7.27
CA ASP A 165 0.52 -11.12 8.69
C ASP A 165 -0.95 -10.77 8.91
N ALA A 166 -1.67 -11.60 9.70
CA ALA A 166 -3.06 -11.42 10.08
C ALA A 166 -4.06 -11.26 8.90
N GLY A 167 -3.81 -11.93 7.78
CA GLY A 167 -4.68 -11.89 6.59
C GLY A 167 -5.05 -13.29 6.09
N VAL A 168 -4.14 -14.02 5.54
CA VAL A 168 -4.29 -15.35 4.92
C VAL A 168 -3.38 -16.37 5.56
#